data_4131d5098810f4247857abb7a4794b84
#
_entry.id   4131d5098810f4247857abb7a4794b84
#
_cell.length_a   1.000
_cell.length_b   1.000
_cell.length_c   1.000
_cell.angle_alpha   90.00
_cell.angle_beta   90.00
_cell.angle_gamma   90.00
#
_symmetry.space_group_name_H-M   'P 1'
#
loop_
_entity.id
_entity.type
_entity.pdbx_description
1 polymer ?
#
loop_
_entity_poly.entity_id
_entity_poly.type
_entity_poly.pdbx_seq_one_letter_code
_entity_poly.pdbx_strand_id
1 'polypeptide(L)'
;MPFHHRRQLLGAAVVALGNFVAGGPLTREAQAETRRGIFDAHLHIPSDNGENFQWHLVTRNMEEFVAYLDKCQVRRGVISSSWSNKAQTPEDYRNGNREVARYVERYRGRFRGSCVITPFRIDEALREIEHCRKEYAFAWLGEFCNYMTGYKYDTPEWAQVMKLATQLKLVVQIHTNTREMQYLAESFPETTIVFPHLGGSRDDIFARIDIVARHKNAHIDLSGSGIERVGILERAVKEIGADRVLYGSDFTINEPAAVIARVRNAFLTAEDREKILFRNVERLLAQAGR
;
A
#
# COMPACT_ATOMS: atom_id res chain seq x y z
N MET A 1 71.54 4.57 -21.64
CA MET A 1 70.94 4.12 -22.91
C MET A 1 69.49 4.50 -22.86
N PRO A 2 68.98 5.36 -23.79
CA PRO A 2 67.62 5.88 -23.74
C PRO A 2 66.63 5.01 -24.53
N PHE A 3 65.48 4.73 -23.93
CA PHE A 3 64.37 4.09 -24.60
C PHE A 3 63.53 5.15 -25.40
N HIS A 4 63.41 4.91 -26.68
CA HIS A 4 62.59 5.71 -27.60
C HIS A 4 61.08 5.46 -27.37
N HIS A 5 60.32 6.54 -27.09
CA HIS A 5 58.87 6.59 -27.18
C HIS A 5 58.41 6.57 -28.63
N ARG A 6 57.62 5.57 -28.99
CA ARG A 6 56.70 5.65 -30.13
C ARG A 6 55.31 6.03 -29.64
N ARG A 7 54.88 7.23 -29.92
CA ARG A 7 53.51 7.64 -29.83
C ARG A 7 52.71 7.05 -31.01
N GLN A 8 51.79 6.12 -30.72
CA GLN A 8 50.73 5.77 -31.65
C GLN A 8 49.53 6.61 -31.34
N LEU A 9 49.08 7.40 -32.29
CA LEU A 9 47.84 8.12 -32.31
C LEU A 9 46.70 7.12 -32.60
N LEU A 10 45.93 6.77 -31.56
CA LEU A 10 44.66 6.08 -31.69
C LEU A 10 43.58 7.13 -31.83
N GLY A 11 43.04 7.25 -33.07
CA GLY A 11 41.88 8.06 -33.37
C GLY A 11 40.68 7.50 -32.63
N ALA A 12 40.08 8.31 -31.75
CA ALA A 12 38.82 7.99 -31.10
C ALA A 12 37.66 8.17 -32.10
N ALA A 13 37.15 7.07 -32.57
CA ALA A 13 35.84 7.08 -33.25
C ALA A 13 34.75 7.17 -32.18
N VAL A 14 34.17 8.34 -32.01
CA VAL A 14 32.97 8.53 -31.21
C VAL A 14 31.80 7.91 -31.98
N VAL A 15 31.43 6.70 -31.63
CA VAL A 15 30.18 6.10 -32.09
C VAL A 15 29.06 6.68 -31.17
N ALA A 16 28.36 7.68 -31.69
CA ALA A 16 27.12 8.15 -31.08
C ALA A 16 26.05 7.06 -31.25
N LEU A 17 25.88 6.20 -30.27
CA LEU A 17 24.73 5.31 -30.16
C LEU A 17 23.53 6.14 -29.68
N GLY A 18 22.93 6.88 -30.60
CA GLY A 18 21.62 7.44 -30.47
C GLY A 18 20.57 6.36 -30.68
N ASN A 19 20.28 5.56 -29.68
CA ASN A 19 19.08 4.73 -29.71
C ASN A 19 17.87 5.61 -29.45
N PHE A 20 17.39 6.26 -30.52
CA PHE A 20 15.99 6.65 -30.60
C PHE A 20 15.16 5.36 -30.67
N VAL A 21 14.67 4.90 -29.54
CA VAL A 21 13.53 3.99 -29.54
C VAL A 21 12.35 4.81 -30.03
N ALA A 22 12.08 4.72 -31.34
CA ALA A 22 10.83 5.21 -31.87
C ALA A 22 9.71 4.52 -31.13
N GLY A 23 8.98 5.26 -30.27
CA GLY A 23 7.86 4.73 -29.52
C GLY A 23 6.81 4.20 -30.46
N GLY A 24 6.73 2.89 -30.64
CA GLY A 24 5.60 2.25 -31.26
C GLY A 24 4.31 2.61 -30.48
N PRO A 25 3.13 2.41 -31.06
CA PRO A 25 1.87 2.69 -30.40
C PRO A 25 1.84 1.93 -29.06
N LEU A 26 1.53 2.66 -27.97
CA LEU A 26 1.38 2.04 -26.65
C LEU A 26 0.40 0.87 -26.76
N THR A 27 0.72 -0.23 -26.09
CA THR A 27 -0.21 -1.34 -25.97
C THR A 27 -1.50 -0.86 -25.31
N ARG A 28 -2.61 -1.55 -25.54
CA ARG A 28 -3.91 -1.23 -24.91
C ARG A 28 -3.80 -1.15 -23.37
N GLU A 29 -2.95 -1.98 -22.79
CA GLU A 29 -2.62 -2.02 -21.37
C GLU A 29 -1.90 -0.74 -20.92
N ALA A 30 -0.82 -0.36 -21.58
CA ALA A 30 -0.09 0.87 -21.29
C ALA A 30 -0.98 2.12 -21.45
N GLN A 31 -1.93 2.10 -22.39
CA GLN A 31 -2.92 3.16 -22.58
C GLN A 31 -3.93 3.20 -21.43
N ALA A 32 -4.42 2.05 -20.94
CA ALA A 32 -5.34 1.97 -19.80
C ALA A 32 -4.66 2.44 -18.51
N GLU A 33 -3.44 2.01 -18.26
CA GLU A 33 -2.64 2.43 -17.14
C GLU A 33 -2.33 3.94 -17.19
N THR A 34 -2.00 4.47 -18.35
CA THR A 34 -1.74 5.91 -18.55
C THR A 34 -2.99 6.75 -18.29
N ARG A 35 -4.18 6.27 -18.69
CA ARG A 35 -5.44 6.99 -18.51
C ARG A 35 -5.95 6.96 -17.06
N ARG A 36 -5.85 5.82 -16.36
CA ARG A 36 -6.38 5.62 -15.01
C ARG A 36 -5.33 5.90 -13.94
N GLY A 37 -4.06 5.67 -14.26
CA GLY A 37 -2.94 5.71 -13.34
C GLY A 37 -2.98 4.59 -12.31
N ILE A 38 -1.88 4.37 -11.63
CA ILE A 38 -1.76 3.39 -10.56
C ILE A 38 -2.52 3.89 -9.33
N PHE A 39 -3.21 2.98 -8.62
CA PHE A 39 -3.90 3.25 -7.38
C PHE A 39 -3.22 2.47 -6.23
N ASP A 40 -2.54 3.18 -5.36
CA ASP A 40 -1.82 2.60 -4.23
C ASP A 40 -2.75 2.38 -3.05
N ALA A 41 -2.84 1.14 -2.57
CA ALA A 41 -3.68 0.78 -1.42
C ALA A 41 -3.03 1.08 -0.07
N HIS A 42 -1.72 1.50 -0.06
CA HIS A 42 -0.96 1.56 1.17
C HIS A 42 0.07 2.71 1.15
N LEU A 43 -0.34 3.84 1.68
CA LEU A 43 0.47 5.05 1.75
C LEU A 43 0.41 5.67 3.15
N HIS A 44 1.56 6.08 3.66
CA HIS A 44 1.69 6.82 4.91
C HIS A 44 2.06 8.28 4.63
N ILE A 45 1.19 9.20 5.06
CA ILE A 45 1.47 10.62 4.88
C ILE A 45 2.68 11.06 5.71
N PRO A 46 3.51 12.00 5.23
CA PRO A 46 4.44 12.71 6.07
C PRO A 46 3.66 13.55 7.08
N SER A 47 4.00 13.43 8.37
CA SER A 47 3.33 14.19 9.42
C SER A 47 3.86 15.62 9.50
N ASP A 48 2.98 16.60 9.65
CA ASP A 48 3.34 18.00 9.92
C ASP A 48 4.10 18.15 11.26
N ASN A 49 3.97 17.19 12.18
CA ASN A 49 4.70 17.18 13.44
C ASN A 49 6.18 16.77 13.31
N GLY A 50 6.67 16.53 12.10
CA GLY A 50 8.06 16.13 11.84
C GLY A 50 8.40 14.70 12.26
N GLU A 51 7.44 13.96 12.81
CA GLU A 51 7.62 12.57 13.19
C GLU A 51 7.28 11.64 12.03
N ASN A 52 8.20 11.54 11.14
CA ASN A 52 8.16 10.66 10.02
C ASN A 52 8.93 9.36 10.31
N PHE A 53 8.73 8.32 9.50
CA PHE A 53 9.63 7.17 9.53
C PHE A 53 11.05 7.59 9.13
N GLN A 54 12.05 7.02 9.78
CA GLN A 54 13.45 7.46 9.73
C GLN A 54 14.15 7.39 8.36
N TRP A 55 13.51 6.78 7.37
CA TRP A 55 14.11 6.58 6.04
C TRP A 55 13.87 7.74 5.06
N HIS A 56 12.92 8.63 5.31
CA HIS A 56 12.42 9.55 4.31
C HIS A 56 13.01 10.95 4.39
N LEU A 57 14.19 11.08 3.87
CA LEU A 57 14.82 12.39 3.69
C LEU A 57 14.26 13.19 2.51
N VAL A 58 13.50 12.54 1.61
CA VAL A 58 13.00 13.15 0.36
C VAL A 58 11.51 13.42 0.34
N THR A 59 10.80 13.18 1.45
CA THR A 59 9.35 13.37 1.54
C THR A 59 8.97 14.02 2.86
N ARG A 60 9.54 15.19 3.10
CA ARG A 60 9.38 15.95 4.36
C ARG A 60 8.00 16.58 4.51
N ASN A 61 7.29 16.75 3.40
CA ASN A 61 5.98 17.37 3.34
C ASN A 61 5.13 16.77 2.23
N MET A 62 3.85 17.12 2.19
CA MET A 62 2.91 16.56 1.20
C MET A 62 3.20 16.98 -0.23
N GLU A 63 3.82 18.10 -0.49
CA GLU A 63 4.24 18.52 -1.83
C GLU A 63 5.32 17.58 -2.39
N GLU A 64 6.34 17.30 -1.60
CA GLU A 64 7.41 16.35 -1.95
C GLU A 64 6.85 14.92 -2.10
N PHE A 65 5.96 14.51 -1.19
CA PHE A 65 5.26 13.23 -1.25
C PHE A 65 4.48 13.07 -2.56
N VAL A 66 3.69 14.07 -2.93
CA VAL A 66 2.90 14.07 -4.16
C VAL A 66 3.81 14.07 -5.39
N ALA A 67 4.87 14.90 -5.40
CA ALA A 67 5.82 14.96 -6.50
C ALA A 67 6.54 13.62 -6.71
N TYR A 68 6.87 12.92 -5.62
CA TYR A 68 7.49 11.59 -5.69
C TYR A 68 6.52 10.54 -6.27
N LEU A 69 5.28 10.51 -5.81
CA LEU A 69 4.26 9.63 -6.37
C LEU A 69 4.00 9.91 -7.86
N ASP A 70 4.01 11.19 -8.27
CA ASP A 70 3.88 11.58 -9.68
C ASP A 70 5.02 11.04 -10.53
N LYS A 71 6.26 11.13 -10.04
CA LYS A 71 7.44 10.54 -10.68
C LYS A 71 7.29 9.03 -10.86
N CYS A 72 6.69 8.34 -9.88
CA CYS A 72 6.42 6.91 -9.93
C CYS A 72 5.13 6.54 -10.70
N GLN A 73 4.41 7.52 -11.27
CA GLN A 73 3.11 7.33 -11.95
C GLN A 73 1.97 6.83 -11.05
N VAL A 74 2.11 6.96 -9.74
CA VAL A 74 1.04 6.70 -8.77
C VAL A 74 0.11 7.90 -8.74
N ARG A 75 -1.06 7.76 -9.32
CA ARG A 75 -2.01 8.86 -9.50
C ARG A 75 -3.05 8.95 -8.40
N ARG A 76 -3.32 7.85 -7.72
CA ARG A 76 -4.30 7.78 -6.64
C ARG A 76 -3.78 6.89 -5.52
N GLY A 77 -4.30 7.09 -4.32
CA GLY A 77 -3.91 6.24 -3.20
C GLY A 77 -4.84 6.33 -1.99
N VAL A 78 -4.75 5.31 -1.15
CA VAL A 78 -5.29 5.29 0.21
C VAL A 78 -4.20 5.78 1.13
N ILE A 79 -4.45 6.87 1.85
CA ILE A 79 -3.49 7.51 2.75
C ILE A 79 -3.90 7.35 4.21
N SER A 80 -2.96 7.05 5.07
CA SER A 80 -3.13 6.96 6.52
C SER A 80 -2.05 7.77 7.26
N SER A 81 -2.31 8.08 8.52
CA SER A 81 -1.32 8.69 9.42
C SER A 81 -0.60 7.59 10.20
N SER A 82 0.68 7.40 9.95
CA SER A 82 1.52 6.49 10.73
C SER A 82 1.65 6.93 12.20
N TRP A 83 1.54 8.24 12.46
CA TRP A 83 1.52 8.79 13.79
C TRP A 83 0.36 8.25 14.65
N SER A 84 -0.82 8.07 14.04
CA SER A 84 -1.98 7.53 14.72
C SER A 84 -1.77 6.10 15.24
N ASN A 85 -0.86 5.32 14.65
CA ASN A 85 -0.48 3.99 15.15
C ASN A 85 0.31 4.03 16.48
N LYS A 86 0.92 5.18 16.81
CA LYS A 86 1.64 5.40 18.07
C LYS A 86 0.77 6.07 19.14
N ALA A 87 -0.49 6.34 18.84
CA ALA A 87 -1.40 7.08 19.69
C ALA A 87 -1.58 6.42 21.06
N GLN A 88 -1.34 7.18 22.13
CA GLN A 88 -1.58 6.78 23.51
C GLN A 88 -2.92 7.32 24.02
N THR A 89 -3.43 8.36 23.40
CA THR A 89 -4.69 9.01 23.73
C THR A 89 -5.61 9.11 22.53
N PRO A 90 -6.93 9.25 22.73
CA PRO A 90 -7.87 9.51 21.64
C PRO A 90 -7.55 10.76 20.83
N GLU A 91 -7.02 11.79 21.46
CA GLU A 91 -6.68 13.03 20.78
C GLU A 91 -5.52 12.83 19.79
N ASP A 92 -4.56 11.95 20.08
CA ASP A 92 -3.43 11.67 19.21
C ASP A 92 -3.92 11.09 17.87
N TYR A 93 -4.76 10.04 17.89
CA TYR A 93 -5.26 9.48 16.62
C TYR A 93 -6.26 10.39 15.92
N ARG A 94 -7.07 11.18 16.65
CA ARG A 94 -7.94 12.19 16.04
C ARG A 94 -7.16 13.25 15.28
N ASN A 95 -6.04 13.68 15.82
CA ASN A 95 -5.15 14.64 15.16
C ASN A 95 -4.62 14.07 13.85
N GLY A 96 -4.13 12.82 13.84
CA GLY A 96 -3.67 12.17 12.63
C GLY A 96 -4.78 11.95 11.59
N ASN A 97 -5.98 11.54 12.02
CA ASN A 97 -7.13 11.37 11.11
C ASN A 97 -7.61 12.71 10.53
N ARG A 98 -7.61 13.80 11.30
CA ARG A 98 -7.89 15.16 10.80
C ARG A 98 -6.85 15.62 9.77
N GLU A 99 -5.59 15.28 9.99
CA GLU A 99 -4.51 15.57 9.04
C GLU A 99 -4.75 14.86 7.72
N VAL A 100 -5.08 13.56 7.76
CA VAL A 100 -5.46 12.78 6.58
C VAL A 100 -6.66 13.41 5.87
N ALA A 101 -7.71 13.80 6.61
CA ALA A 101 -8.91 14.42 6.04
C ALA A 101 -8.58 15.73 5.32
N ARG A 102 -7.73 16.56 5.91
CA ARG A 102 -7.25 17.82 5.30
C ARG A 102 -6.52 17.56 3.97
N TYR A 103 -5.71 16.52 3.89
CA TYR A 103 -5.02 16.18 2.64
C TYR A 103 -5.93 15.55 1.60
N VAL A 104 -6.91 14.75 2.00
CA VAL A 104 -7.96 14.26 1.07
C VAL A 104 -8.71 15.42 0.44
N GLU A 105 -9.06 16.43 1.24
CA GLU A 105 -9.74 17.64 0.77
C GLU A 105 -8.84 18.49 -0.14
N ARG A 106 -7.58 18.72 0.25
CA ARG A 106 -6.61 19.52 -0.52
C ARG A 106 -6.30 18.89 -1.89
N TYR A 107 -6.22 17.55 -1.96
CA TYR A 107 -5.92 16.80 -3.17
C TYR A 107 -7.13 16.01 -3.65
N ARG A 108 -8.27 16.71 -3.80
CA ARG A 108 -9.55 16.09 -4.19
C ARG A 108 -9.41 15.18 -5.40
N GLY A 109 -10.01 14.00 -5.31
CA GLY A 109 -10.00 12.99 -6.36
C GLY A 109 -8.73 12.13 -6.43
N ARG A 110 -7.63 12.57 -5.80
CA ARG A 110 -6.36 11.84 -5.76
C ARG A 110 -6.28 10.83 -4.65
N PHE A 111 -6.63 11.24 -3.43
CA PHE A 111 -6.52 10.38 -2.26
C PHE A 111 -7.87 9.97 -1.68
N ARG A 112 -7.85 8.82 -1.02
CA ARG A 112 -8.89 8.34 -0.11
C ARG A 112 -8.27 8.20 1.27
N GLY A 113 -8.99 8.64 2.28
CA GLY A 113 -8.49 8.58 3.66
C GLY A 113 -8.76 7.23 4.31
N SER A 114 -7.85 6.83 5.16
CA SER A 114 -7.98 5.72 6.09
C SER A 114 -7.95 6.23 7.52
N CYS A 115 -8.86 5.71 8.34
CA CYS A 115 -8.92 6.03 9.77
C CYS A 115 -8.04 5.05 10.55
N VAL A 116 -7.20 5.56 11.43
CA VAL A 116 -6.38 4.77 12.35
C VAL A 116 -6.76 5.13 13.79
N ILE A 117 -6.94 4.13 14.63
CA ILE A 117 -7.22 4.26 16.07
C ILE A 117 -6.35 3.28 16.88
N THR A 118 -6.31 3.46 18.19
CA THR A 118 -5.88 2.43 19.14
C THR A 118 -7.05 2.05 20.04
N PRO A 119 -7.22 0.76 20.39
CA PRO A 119 -8.42 0.29 21.10
C PRO A 119 -8.40 0.50 22.62
N PHE A 120 -7.42 1.22 23.18
CA PHE A 120 -7.28 1.39 24.64
C PHE A 120 -8.47 2.09 25.31
N ARG A 121 -9.18 2.93 24.57
CA ARG A 121 -10.43 3.57 24.99
C ARG A 121 -11.48 3.27 23.94
N ILE A 122 -12.05 2.09 24.02
CA ILE A 122 -12.86 1.52 22.94
C ILE A 122 -14.03 2.41 22.53
N ASP A 123 -14.78 2.99 23.47
CA ASP A 123 -15.92 3.87 23.14
C ASP A 123 -15.48 5.12 22.35
N GLU A 124 -14.31 5.66 22.66
CA GLU A 124 -13.72 6.80 21.96
C GLU A 124 -13.27 6.38 20.55
N ALA A 125 -12.66 5.20 20.44
CA ALA A 125 -12.19 4.66 19.18
C ALA A 125 -13.37 4.37 18.22
N LEU A 126 -14.45 3.78 18.72
CA LEU A 126 -15.65 3.52 17.90
C LEU A 126 -16.30 4.83 17.43
N ARG A 127 -16.43 5.83 18.31
CA ARG A 127 -16.91 7.16 17.91
C ARG A 127 -16.04 7.82 16.84
N GLU A 128 -14.72 7.66 16.93
CA GLU A 128 -13.81 8.20 15.91
C GLU A 128 -13.98 7.51 14.56
N ILE A 129 -14.15 6.19 14.53
CA ILE A 129 -14.43 5.44 13.28
C ILE A 129 -15.72 5.95 12.65
N GLU A 130 -16.79 6.08 13.43
CA GLU A 130 -18.07 6.62 12.97
C GLU A 130 -17.94 8.06 12.46
N HIS A 131 -17.20 8.90 13.17
CA HIS A 131 -16.90 10.27 12.78
C HIS A 131 -16.15 10.32 11.44
N CYS A 132 -15.04 9.59 11.30
CA CYS A 132 -14.28 9.52 10.06
C CYS A 132 -15.14 9.01 8.89
N ARG A 133 -16.02 8.03 9.13
CA ARG A 133 -16.94 7.53 8.10
C ARG A 133 -17.95 8.58 7.69
N LYS A 134 -18.58 9.26 8.65
CA LYS A 134 -19.67 10.19 8.41
C LYS A 134 -19.20 11.54 7.85
N GLU A 135 -18.18 12.13 8.50
CA GLU A 135 -17.75 13.49 8.21
C GLU A 135 -16.68 13.55 7.11
N TYR A 136 -15.80 12.56 7.03
CA TYR A 136 -14.70 12.53 6.05
C TYR A 136 -14.92 11.53 4.92
N ALA A 137 -16.01 10.75 4.96
CA ALA A 137 -16.34 9.71 4.00
C ALA A 137 -15.22 8.64 3.86
N PHE A 138 -14.46 8.38 4.92
CA PHE A 138 -13.46 7.35 4.92
C PHE A 138 -14.12 5.97 4.77
N ALA A 139 -13.59 5.16 3.87
CA ALA A 139 -14.06 3.81 3.58
C ALA A 139 -13.04 2.73 3.94
N TRP A 140 -11.92 3.14 4.56
CA TRP A 140 -10.78 2.32 4.91
C TRP A 140 -10.36 2.55 6.35
N LEU A 141 -9.96 1.48 7.05
CA LEU A 141 -9.39 1.54 8.39
C LEU A 141 -7.96 0.97 8.36
N GLY A 142 -7.05 1.61 9.08
CA GLY A 142 -5.65 1.18 9.16
C GLY A 142 -4.74 1.91 8.15
N GLU A 143 -3.53 1.50 7.89
CA GLU A 143 -2.94 0.28 8.40
C GLU A 143 -2.88 0.29 9.93
N PHE A 144 -3.33 -0.79 10.55
CA PHE A 144 -3.18 -1.00 11.99
C PHE A 144 -1.88 -1.75 12.29
N CYS A 145 -1.06 -1.20 13.20
CA CYS A 145 0.24 -1.73 13.59
C CYS A 145 0.29 -1.95 15.09
N ASN A 146 -0.26 -3.06 15.57
CA ASN A 146 -0.36 -3.35 17.02
C ASN A 146 0.99 -3.40 17.73
N TYR A 147 2.07 -3.73 17.02
CA TYR A 147 3.42 -3.78 17.57
C TYR A 147 3.95 -2.40 18.03
N MET A 148 3.37 -1.30 17.54
CA MET A 148 3.81 0.05 17.91
C MET A 148 3.36 0.45 19.33
N THR A 149 2.23 -0.06 19.79
CA THR A 149 1.65 0.29 21.10
C THR A 149 1.31 -0.93 21.96
N GLY A 150 1.42 -2.14 21.42
CA GLY A 150 1.30 -3.38 22.17
C GLY A 150 -0.13 -3.89 22.40
N TYR A 151 -1.16 -3.31 21.77
CA TYR A 151 -2.50 -3.90 21.83
C TYR A 151 -2.56 -5.21 21.03
N LYS A 152 -3.61 -6.00 21.26
CA LYS A 152 -3.78 -7.30 20.63
C LYS A 152 -5.07 -7.35 19.83
N TYR A 153 -5.08 -8.17 18.78
CA TYR A 153 -6.25 -8.36 17.92
C TYR A 153 -7.24 -9.41 18.45
N ASP A 154 -6.85 -10.22 19.43
CA ASP A 154 -7.66 -11.27 20.05
C ASP A 154 -8.35 -10.79 21.35
N THR A 155 -8.78 -9.53 21.40
CA THR A 155 -9.45 -8.91 22.55
C THR A 155 -10.90 -8.55 22.27
N PRO A 156 -11.76 -8.45 23.33
CA PRO A 156 -13.15 -7.99 23.16
C PRO A 156 -13.25 -6.58 22.58
N GLU A 157 -12.30 -5.70 22.88
CA GLU A 157 -12.23 -4.34 22.33
C GLU A 157 -12.02 -4.37 20.83
N TRP A 158 -11.06 -5.18 20.37
CA TRP A 158 -10.80 -5.32 18.94
C TRP A 158 -11.98 -5.97 18.21
N ALA A 159 -12.65 -6.93 18.81
CA ALA A 159 -13.86 -7.52 18.23
C ALA A 159 -14.97 -6.48 18.00
N GLN A 160 -15.09 -5.46 18.86
CA GLN A 160 -16.02 -4.35 18.65
C GLN A 160 -15.62 -3.48 17.46
N VAL A 161 -14.31 -3.21 17.28
CA VAL A 161 -13.80 -2.50 16.08
C VAL A 161 -14.17 -3.25 14.80
N MET A 162 -13.91 -4.56 14.76
CA MET A 162 -14.21 -5.40 13.59
C MET A 162 -15.73 -5.49 13.33
N LYS A 163 -16.54 -5.60 14.37
CA LYS A 163 -18.01 -5.58 14.25
C LYS A 163 -18.50 -4.26 13.63
N LEU A 164 -18.01 -3.12 14.13
CA LEU A 164 -18.35 -1.82 13.57
C LEU A 164 -17.89 -1.67 12.12
N ALA A 165 -16.66 -2.13 11.82
CA ALA A 165 -16.14 -2.13 10.45
C ALA A 165 -17.03 -2.92 9.48
N THR A 166 -17.52 -4.10 9.92
CA THR A 166 -18.48 -4.91 9.15
C THR A 166 -19.79 -4.16 8.92
N GLN A 167 -20.38 -3.58 9.97
CA GLN A 167 -21.64 -2.83 9.89
C GLN A 167 -21.57 -1.64 8.95
N LEU A 168 -20.44 -0.93 8.97
CA LEU A 168 -20.18 0.22 8.11
C LEU A 168 -19.59 -0.16 6.74
N LYS A 169 -19.41 -1.46 6.48
CA LYS A 169 -18.81 -2.03 5.25
C LYS A 169 -17.44 -1.45 4.94
N LEU A 170 -16.62 -1.23 5.97
CA LEU A 170 -15.28 -0.68 5.81
C LEU A 170 -14.28 -1.76 5.41
N VAL A 171 -13.28 -1.39 4.64
CA VAL A 171 -12.09 -2.23 4.41
C VAL A 171 -11.13 -2.04 5.58
N VAL A 172 -10.62 -3.13 6.14
CA VAL A 172 -9.71 -3.08 7.28
C VAL A 172 -8.33 -3.57 6.87
N GLN A 173 -7.31 -2.74 6.96
CA GLN A 173 -5.92 -3.07 6.65
C GLN A 173 -5.14 -3.27 7.95
N ILE A 174 -4.52 -4.45 8.11
CA ILE A 174 -3.95 -4.89 9.39
C ILE A 174 -2.58 -5.52 9.19
N HIS A 175 -1.54 -4.90 9.77
CA HIS A 175 -0.21 -5.49 9.89
C HIS A 175 -0.22 -6.59 10.94
N THR A 176 0.12 -7.80 10.55
CA THR A 176 0.06 -8.97 11.44
C THR A 176 1.16 -9.98 11.15
N ASN A 177 1.37 -10.89 12.09
CA ASN A 177 2.01 -12.18 11.84
C ASN A 177 1.00 -13.21 11.31
N THR A 178 1.47 -14.37 10.83
CA THR A 178 0.61 -15.43 10.26
C THR A 178 -0.43 -15.98 11.23
N ARG A 179 -0.12 -16.07 12.52
CA ARG A 179 -1.09 -16.54 13.55
C ARG A 179 -2.24 -15.57 13.72
N GLU A 180 -1.94 -14.29 13.85
CA GLU A 180 -2.96 -13.24 13.93
C GLU A 180 -3.76 -13.12 12.64
N MET A 181 -3.10 -13.26 11.48
CA MET A 181 -3.74 -13.26 10.17
C MET A 181 -4.79 -14.38 10.05
N GLN A 182 -4.44 -15.60 10.45
CA GLN A 182 -5.36 -16.74 10.48
C GLN A 182 -6.55 -16.44 11.39
N TYR A 183 -6.28 -16.01 12.63
CA TYR A 183 -7.32 -15.66 13.61
C TYR A 183 -8.30 -14.61 13.08
N LEU A 184 -7.79 -13.52 12.51
CA LEU A 184 -8.60 -12.42 12.00
C LEU A 184 -9.48 -12.85 10.82
N ALA A 185 -8.90 -13.61 9.88
CA ALA A 185 -9.62 -14.09 8.70
C ALA A 185 -10.76 -15.07 9.07
N GLU A 186 -10.54 -15.92 10.08
CA GLU A 186 -11.52 -16.90 10.57
C GLU A 186 -12.61 -16.25 11.45
N SER A 187 -12.20 -15.35 12.36
CA SER A 187 -13.12 -14.79 13.36
C SER A 187 -14.04 -13.71 12.76
N PHE A 188 -13.65 -13.09 11.65
CA PHE A 188 -14.40 -11.98 11.03
C PHE A 188 -14.66 -12.22 9.53
N PRO A 189 -15.37 -13.30 9.16
CA PRO A 189 -15.54 -13.71 7.76
C PRO A 189 -16.35 -12.72 6.91
N GLU A 190 -17.15 -11.88 7.54
CA GLU A 190 -17.96 -10.84 6.88
C GLU A 190 -17.18 -9.52 6.65
N THR A 191 -16.03 -9.34 7.28
CA THR A 191 -15.22 -8.13 7.15
C THR A 191 -14.24 -8.29 6.00
N THR A 192 -14.16 -7.30 5.11
CA THR A 192 -13.09 -7.25 4.11
C THR A 192 -11.78 -6.84 4.76
N ILE A 193 -10.81 -7.74 4.78
CA ILE A 193 -9.51 -7.52 5.40
C ILE A 193 -8.41 -7.51 4.34
N VAL A 194 -7.54 -6.52 4.39
CA VAL A 194 -6.30 -6.44 3.59
C VAL A 194 -5.12 -6.67 4.53
N PHE A 195 -4.33 -7.67 4.24
CA PHE A 195 -3.10 -7.95 4.97
C PHE A 195 -1.91 -7.40 4.20
N PRO A 196 -1.19 -6.42 4.74
CA PRO A 196 0.04 -5.92 4.16
C PRO A 196 1.12 -6.99 4.09
N HIS A 197 1.99 -6.85 3.09
CA HIS A 197 3.21 -7.61 2.89
C HIS A 197 3.01 -9.10 2.61
N LEU A 198 3.80 -9.59 1.66
CA LEU A 198 3.82 -11.03 1.36
C LEU A 198 4.54 -11.85 2.43
N GLY A 199 5.43 -11.22 3.22
CA GLY A 199 6.18 -11.88 4.30
C GLY A 199 7.70 -11.84 4.12
N GLY A 200 8.42 -12.13 5.20
CA GLY A 200 9.89 -12.01 5.24
C GLY A 200 10.64 -13.29 4.85
N SER A 201 10.18 -14.45 5.30
CA SER A 201 10.79 -15.74 5.00
C SER A 201 9.96 -16.55 4.00
N ARG A 202 10.56 -17.59 3.40
CA ARG A 202 9.84 -18.48 2.48
C ARG A 202 8.60 -19.10 3.12
N ASP A 203 8.73 -19.59 4.33
CA ASP A 203 7.64 -20.30 5.01
C ASP A 203 6.54 -19.33 5.45
N ASP A 204 6.90 -18.13 5.89
CA ASP A 204 5.97 -17.05 6.18
C ASP A 204 5.18 -16.64 4.92
N ILE A 205 5.87 -16.42 3.80
CA ILE A 205 5.24 -16.06 2.53
C ILE A 205 4.22 -17.13 2.10
N PHE A 206 4.61 -18.41 2.16
CA PHE A 206 3.73 -19.49 1.76
C PHE A 206 2.52 -19.63 2.68
N ALA A 207 2.72 -19.50 3.98
CA ALA A 207 1.63 -19.52 4.96
C ALA A 207 0.65 -18.36 4.75
N ARG A 208 1.14 -17.13 4.47
CA ARG A 208 0.28 -15.97 4.18
C ARG A 208 -0.54 -16.17 2.91
N ILE A 209 0.07 -16.63 1.83
CA ILE A 209 -0.63 -16.92 0.58
C ILE A 209 -1.72 -18.00 0.82
N ASP A 210 -1.41 -19.05 1.57
CA ASP A 210 -2.33 -20.13 1.87
C ASP A 210 -3.52 -19.65 2.75
N ILE A 211 -3.28 -18.79 3.74
CA ILE A 211 -4.34 -18.18 4.55
C ILE A 211 -5.28 -17.37 3.65
N VAL A 212 -4.75 -16.48 2.82
CA VAL A 212 -5.59 -15.65 1.92
C VAL A 212 -6.33 -16.54 0.91
N ALA A 213 -5.71 -17.60 0.41
CA ALA A 213 -6.37 -18.52 -0.52
C ALA A 213 -7.61 -19.19 0.08
N ARG A 214 -7.54 -19.59 1.35
CA ARG A 214 -8.63 -20.26 2.07
C ARG A 214 -9.76 -19.33 2.53
N HIS A 215 -9.49 -18.04 2.76
CA HIS A 215 -10.44 -17.08 3.33
C HIS A 215 -10.86 -16.04 2.31
N LYS A 216 -12.12 -16.07 1.86
CA LYS A 216 -12.63 -15.19 0.79
C LYS A 216 -12.67 -13.69 1.17
N ASN A 217 -12.76 -13.39 2.45
CA ASN A 217 -12.74 -12.03 3.00
C ASN A 217 -11.33 -11.43 3.07
N ALA A 218 -10.29 -12.27 2.93
CA ALA A 218 -8.90 -11.86 3.01
C ALA A 218 -8.33 -11.45 1.65
N HIS A 219 -7.59 -10.35 1.65
CA HIS A 219 -6.82 -9.81 0.54
C HIS A 219 -5.38 -9.62 1.00
N ILE A 220 -4.46 -9.48 0.06
CA ILE A 220 -3.06 -9.17 0.37
C ILE A 220 -2.60 -7.99 -0.48
N ASP A 221 -1.82 -7.08 0.10
CA ASP A 221 -1.12 -6.06 -0.66
C ASP A 221 0.37 -6.41 -0.85
N LEU A 222 0.96 -5.84 -1.88
CA LEU A 222 2.31 -6.16 -2.32
C LEU A 222 3.39 -5.27 -1.69
N SER A 223 3.04 -4.50 -0.69
CA SER A 223 3.98 -3.60 -0.03
C SER A 223 5.07 -4.36 0.77
N GLY A 224 6.12 -3.66 1.13
CA GLY A 224 7.16 -4.18 2.02
C GLY A 224 7.92 -5.39 1.47
N SER A 225 8.09 -6.40 2.32
CA SER A 225 8.93 -7.57 2.03
C SER A 225 8.20 -8.69 1.31
N GLY A 226 8.96 -9.51 0.58
CA GLY A 226 8.51 -10.72 -0.11
C GLY A 226 8.26 -10.53 -1.60
N ILE A 227 7.82 -9.35 -2.03
CA ILE A 227 7.54 -9.06 -3.44
C ILE A 227 8.80 -9.13 -4.32
N GLU A 228 9.95 -8.90 -3.77
CA GLU A 228 11.24 -8.94 -4.46
C GLU A 228 11.65 -10.35 -4.90
N ARG A 229 10.98 -11.39 -4.39
CA ARG A 229 11.29 -12.79 -4.71
C ARG A 229 10.71 -13.19 -6.06
N VAL A 230 11.55 -13.74 -6.93
CA VAL A 230 11.13 -14.22 -8.26
C VAL A 230 10.08 -15.34 -8.13
N GLY A 231 8.99 -15.23 -8.88
CA GLY A 231 7.91 -16.23 -8.93
C GLY A 231 6.87 -16.13 -7.82
N ILE A 232 7.09 -15.31 -6.79
CA ILE A 232 6.14 -15.22 -5.66
C ILE A 232 4.84 -14.51 -6.05
N LEU A 233 4.90 -13.44 -6.82
CA LEU A 233 3.70 -12.77 -7.30
C LEU A 233 2.85 -13.68 -8.19
N GLU A 234 3.50 -14.41 -9.09
CA GLU A 234 2.84 -15.37 -9.96
C GLU A 234 2.18 -16.51 -9.16
N ARG A 235 2.86 -16.98 -8.10
CA ARG A 235 2.30 -17.96 -7.17
C ARG A 235 1.10 -17.39 -6.41
N ALA A 236 1.22 -16.19 -5.86
CA ALA A 236 0.12 -15.52 -5.14
C ALA A 236 -1.12 -15.39 -6.05
N VAL A 237 -0.95 -14.90 -7.28
CA VAL A 237 -2.05 -14.79 -8.25
C VAL A 237 -2.65 -16.15 -8.60
N LYS A 238 -1.82 -17.20 -8.76
CA LYS A 238 -2.30 -18.56 -9.06
C LYS A 238 -3.14 -19.14 -7.92
N GLU A 239 -2.74 -18.92 -6.68
CA GLU A 239 -3.39 -19.56 -5.50
C GLU A 239 -4.54 -18.71 -4.93
N ILE A 240 -4.39 -17.38 -4.93
CA ILE A 240 -5.38 -16.45 -4.36
C ILE A 240 -6.38 -15.98 -5.42
N GLY A 241 -5.94 -15.83 -6.67
CA GLY A 241 -6.61 -15.08 -7.72
C GLY A 241 -6.21 -13.61 -7.74
N ALA A 242 -6.01 -13.03 -8.94
CA ALA A 242 -5.60 -11.64 -9.11
C ALA A 242 -6.55 -10.63 -8.46
N ASP A 243 -7.83 -10.97 -8.31
CA ASP A 243 -8.87 -10.09 -7.73
C ASP A 243 -8.66 -9.77 -6.25
N ARG A 244 -7.83 -10.55 -5.54
CA ARG A 244 -7.57 -10.36 -4.11
C ARG A 244 -6.12 -9.96 -3.80
N VAL A 245 -5.35 -9.59 -4.82
CA VAL A 245 -4.00 -9.04 -4.70
C VAL A 245 -4.06 -7.56 -5.06
N LEU A 246 -3.56 -6.70 -4.19
CA LEU A 246 -3.58 -5.24 -4.36
C LEU A 246 -2.16 -4.70 -4.53
N TYR A 247 -2.00 -3.71 -5.39
CA TYR A 247 -0.81 -2.90 -5.35
C TYR A 247 -0.84 -1.99 -4.12
N GLY A 248 0.16 -2.11 -3.28
CA GLY A 248 0.48 -1.24 -2.16
C GLY A 248 1.98 -1.02 -2.13
N SER A 249 2.44 0.17 -1.82
CA SER A 249 3.87 0.46 -1.75
C SER A 249 4.41 0.56 -0.34
N ASP A 250 3.59 0.92 0.62
CA ASP A 250 4.02 1.30 1.97
C ASP A 250 4.96 2.52 1.93
N PHE A 251 4.76 3.40 0.94
CA PHE A 251 5.45 4.67 0.86
C PHE A 251 4.92 5.58 1.99
N THR A 252 5.74 6.18 2.79
CA THR A 252 7.13 6.64 2.62
C THR A 252 8.22 5.66 3.10
N ILE A 253 7.89 4.44 3.51
CA ILE A 253 8.88 3.49 4.03
C ILE A 253 9.59 2.76 2.88
N ASN A 254 8.84 2.32 1.88
CA ASN A 254 9.33 1.54 0.76
C ASN A 254 9.17 2.28 -0.57
N GLU A 255 9.90 1.81 -1.59
CA GLU A 255 9.99 2.43 -2.91
C GLU A 255 8.84 2.00 -3.83
N PRO A 256 7.90 2.91 -4.20
CA PRO A 256 6.77 2.57 -5.08
C PRO A 256 7.20 2.00 -6.43
N ALA A 257 8.25 2.55 -7.04
CA ALA A 257 8.71 2.15 -8.37
C ALA A 257 9.22 0.69 -8.39
N ALA A 258 9.76 0.18 -7.29
CA ALA A 258 10.24 -1.20 -7.19
C ALA A 258 9.07 -2.20 -7.29
N VAL A 259 7.99 -1.96 -6.55
CA VAL A 259 6.78 -2.80 -6.58
C VAL A 259 6.10 -2.72 -7.94
N ILE A 260 5.99 -1.51 -8.53
CA ILE A 260 5.45 -1.31 -9.88
C ILE A 260 6.24 -2.12 -10.91
N ALA A 261 7.56 -2.01 -10.88
CA ALA A 261 8.42 -2.75 -11.80
C ALA A 261 8.22 -4.27 -11.66
N ARG A 262 8.06 -4.76 -10.43
CA ARG A 262 7.83 -6.18 -10.18
C ARG A 262 6.48 -6.65 -10.76
N VAL A 263 5.41 -5.87 -10.60
CA VAL A 263 4.10 -6.20 -11.18
C VAL A 263 4.15 -6.16 -12.71
N ARG A 264 4.76 -5.14 -13.30
CA ARG A 264 4.87 -4.98 -14.76
C ARG A 264 5.66 -6.10 -15.42
N ASN A 265 6.71 -6.60 -14.75
CA ASN A 265 7.58 -7.66 -15.28
C ASN A 265 7.18 -9.08 -14.84
N ALA A 266 6.09 -9.24 -14.09
CA ALA A 266 5.57 -10.54 -13.72
C ALA A 266 4.97 -11.29 -14.93
N PHE A 267 5.07 -12.62 -14.91
CA PHE A 267 4.43 -13.50 -15.90
C PHE A 267 2.93 -13.63 -15.61
N LEU A 268 2.22 -12.51 -15.77
CA LEU A 268 0.77 -12.37 -15.56
C LEU A 268 0.10 -11.88 -16.84
N THR A 269 -1.21 -12.06 -16.93
CA THR A 269 -1.99 -11.46 -18.01
C THR A 269 -2.06 -9.93 -17.85
N ALA A 270 -2.35 -9.20 -18.92
CA ALA A 270 -2.60 -7.76 -18.86
C ALA A 270 -3.74 -7.42 -17.91
N GLU A 271 -4.80 -8.23 -17.95
CA GLU A 271 -5.97 -8.08 -17.07
C GLU A 271 -5.61 -8.24 -15.59
N ASP A 272 -4.79 -9.24 -15.24
CA ASP A 272 -4.37 -9.46 -13.86
C ASP A 272 -3.51 -8.31 -13.34
N ARG A 273 -2.60 -7.77 -14.18
CA ARG A 273 -1.81 -6.58 -13.83
C ARG A 273 -2.70 -5.35 -13.60
N GLU A 274 -3.71 -5.10 -14.44
CA GLU A 274 -4.67 -4.03 -14.23
C GLU A 274 -5.48 -4.20 -12.94
N LYS A 275 -5.93 -5.42 -12.64
CA LYS A 275 -6.61 -5.72 -11.37
C LYS A 275 -5.73 -5.33 -10.20
N ILE A 276 -4.49 -5.77 -10.18
CA ILE A 276 -3.53 -5.51 -9.11
C ILE A 276 -3.21 -4.01 -9.01
N LEU A 277 -2.90 -3.34 -10.12
CA LEU A 277 -2.40 -1.97 -10.12
C LEU A 277 -3.47 -0.92 -9.78
N PHE A 278 -4.76 -1.18 -10.02
CA PHE A 278 -5.81 -0.19 -9.74
C PHE A 278 -7.23 -0.74 -9.56
N ARG A 279 -7.70 -1.76 -10.32
CA ARG A 279 -9.11 -2.14 -10.33
C ARG A 279 -9.59 -2.71 -8.99
N ASN A 280 -8.74 -3.45 -8.29
CA ASN A 280 -9.13 -4.07 -7.01
C ASN A 280 -9.37 -3.03 -5.93
N VAL A 281 -8.51 -2.03 -5.80
CA VAL A 281 -8.72 -0.92 -4.85
C VAL A 281 -9.98 -0.14 -5.20
N GLU A 282 -10.20 0.18 -6.49
CA GLU A 282 -11.44 0.85 -6.96
C GLU A 282 -12.68 0.04 -6.59
N ARG A 283 -12.65 -1.27 -6.79
CA ARG A 283 -13.75 -2.17 -6.46
C ARG A 283 -14.03 -2.20 -4.97
N LEU A 284 -13.00 -2.36 -4.12
CA LEU A 284 -13.16 -2.40 -2.67
C LEU A 284 -13.74 -1.08 -2.14
N LEU A 285 -13.24 0.05 -2.59
CA LEU A 285 -13.76 1.37 -2.23
C LEU A 285 -15.21 1.58 -2.70
N ALA A 286 -15.56 1.10 -3.89
CA ALA A 286 -16.93 1.18 -4.39
C ALA A 286 -17.90 0.29 -3.61
N GLN A 287 -17.44 -0.84 -3.09
CA GLN A 287 -18.24 -1.73 -2.21
C GLN A 287 -18.43 -1.11 -0.82
N ALA A 288 -17.38 -0.51 -0.26
CA ALA A 288 -17.41 0.18 1.02
C ALA A 288 -18.27 1.49 0.98
N GLY A 289 -18.43 2.09 -0.17
CA GLY A 289 -19.24 3.31 -0.38
C GLY A 289 -20.75 3.08 -0.45
N ARG A 290 -21.19 1.83 -0.48
CA ARG A 290 -22.60 1.42 -0.59
C ARG A 290 -23.15 1.00 0.77
#